data_a800c8c4b57fca5720ee3a977bb72ee1
#
_entry.id   a800c8c4b57fca5720ee3a977bb72ee1
#
_cell.length_a   1.000
_cell.length_b   1.000
_cell.length_c   1.000
_cell.angle_alpha   90.00
_cell.angle_beta   90.00
_cell.angle_gamma   90.00
#
_symmetry.space_group_name_H-M   'P 1'
#
loop_
_entity.id
_entity.type
_entity.pdbx_description
1 polymer ?
#
loop_
_entity_poly.entity_id
_entity_poly.type
_entity_poly.pdbx_seq_one_letter_code
_entity_poly.pdbx_strand_id
1 'polypeptide(L)'
;MPASRPLGQPTRGKTAPNRLRKTDTFLAVAFPEFVRRMASLYVDLGYGFFPITSVETLHRLRRLNPSLRVLGVEIDPQRVAAAQPFAEPGLEFRHGGFNLPVLSGERVGVIRAFNVLRQYDESAVDAALGELSQILIPGGLILEGTSDPLGRLLTFNLFQQQPAGLARIALVLAPTLSLAFQPRSFQAVLPKNFIHHAEPGGLIDRFFAAWHAAWQSARGLSTDPRAIFALSARRLSEQAGYNLDQRPALLRRGFLMLGTDWPHTR
;
A
#
# COMPACT_ATOMS: atom_id res chain seq x y z
N MET A 1 -2.76 32.24 6.90
CA MET A 1 -3.95 31.84 6.13
C MET A 1 -4.76 30.87 6.99
N PRO A 2 -6.10 30.99 7.09
CA PRO A 2 -6.87 29.97 7.78
C PRO A 2 -6.60 28.61 7.12
N ALA A 3 -6.42 27.57 7.95
CA ALA A 3 -6.23 26.22 7.47
C ALA A 3 -7.42 25.82 6.57
N SER A 4 -7.17 25.38 5.35
CA SER A 4 -8.25 24.92 4.46
C SER A 4 -8.97 23.75 5.10
N ARG A 5 -10.30 23.68 4.93
CA ARG A 5 -11.10 22.56 5.43
C ARG A 5 -10.54 21.25 4.89
N PRO A 6 -10.35 20.22 5.73
CA PRO A 6 -9.91 18.91 5.29
C PRO A 6 -10.80 18.33 4.19
N LEU A 7 -10.19 17.81 3.12
CA LEU A 7 -10.90 17.13 2.04
C LEU A 7 -10.98 15.63 2.33
N GLY A 8 -12.18 15.09 2.26
CA GLY A 8 -12.43 13.66 2.46
C GLY A 8 -13.52 13.39 3.49
N GLN A 9 -13.64 12.12 3.87
CA GLN A 9 -14.63 11.62 4.83
C GLN A 9 -13.96 10.74 5.89
N PRO A 10 -14.44 10.74 7.14
CA PRO A 10 -13.94 9.87 8.18
C PRO A 10 -14.04 8.40 7.79
N THR A 11 -12.97 7.66 7.98
CA THR A 11 -12.96 6.21 7.80
C THR A 11 -13.63 5.50 8.98
N ARG A 12 -13.88 4.18 8.86
CA ARG A 12 -14.35 3.35 9.99
C ARG A 12 -13.36 3.31 11.16
N GLY A 13 -12.12 3.75 10.95
CA GLY A 13 -11.10 3.94 11.98
C GLY A 13 -10.54 2.67 12.60
N LYS A 14 -10.97 1.46 12.21
CA LYS A 14 -10.46 0.20 12.77
C LYS A 14 -9.01 -0.03 12.35
N THR A 15 -8.16 -0.27 13.33
CA THR A 15 -6.74 -0.58 13.14
C THR A 15 -6.33 -1.72 14.07
N ALA A 16 -5.12 -2.28 13.88
CA ALA A 16 -4.54 -3.31 14.74
C ALA A 16 -3.02 -3.28 14.66
N PRO A 17 -2.30 -3.73 15.71
CA PRO A 17 -0.85 -3.91 15.67
C PRO A 17 -0.43 -4.79 14.47
N ASN A 18 0.66 -4.40 13.85
CA ASN A 18 1.25 -5.09 12.69
C ASN A 18 0.38 -5.16 11.42
N ARG A 19 -0.78 -4.52 11.39
CA ARG A 19 -1.70 -4.59 10.28
C ARG A 19 -1.06 -4.17 8.95
N LEU A 20 -0.27 -3.08 8.95
CA LEU A 20 0.38 -2.53 7.76
C LEU A 20 1.90 -2.81 7.69
N ARG A 21 2.42 -3.71 8.52
CA ARG A 21 3.86 -4.05 8.53
C ARG A 21 4.43 -4.45 7.16
N LYS A 22 3.57 -5.04 6.30
CA LYS A 22 3.99 -5.47 4.97
C LYS A 22 4.28 -4.29 4.05
N THR A 23 3.59 -3.14 4.21
CA THR A 23 3.91 -1.95 3.43
C THR A 23 5.29 -1.40 3.77
N ASP A 24 5.64 -1.39 5.07
CA ASP A 24 6.96 -0.95 5.52
C ASP A 24 8.05 -1.91 5.02
N THR A 25 7.80 -3.22 5.12
CA THR A 25 8.71 -4.25 4.59
C THR A 25 8.86 -4.15 3.09
N PHE A 26 7.76 -3.89 2.36
CA PHE A 26 7.80 -3.70 0.92
C PHE A 26 8.71 -2.52 0.53
N LEU A 27 8.51 -1.36 1.14
CA LEU A 27 9.35 -0.19 0.88
C LEU A 27 10.82 -0.45 1.19
N ALA A 28 11.10 -1.11 2.32
CA ALA A 28 12.46 -1.44 2.72
C ALA A 28 13.16 -2.42 1.74
N VAL A 29 12.40 -3.25 1.03
CA VAL A 29 12.93 -4.27 0.11
C VAL A 29 12.90 -3.80 -1.34
N ALA A 30 11.81 -3.16 -1.75
CA ALA A 30 11.62 -2.73 -3.14
C ALA A 30 12.39 -1.43 -3.46
N PHE A 31 12.49 -0.52 -2.48
CA PHE A 31 13.05 0.83 -2.60
C PHE A 31 14.04 1.17 -1.46
N PRO A 32 15.03 0.32 -1.16
CA PRO A 32 15.91 0.51 0.02
C PRO A 32 16.68 1.82 -0.05
N GLU A 33 17.21 2.19 -1.20
CA GLU A 33 18.00 3.43 -1.36
C GLU A 33 17.14 4.69 -1.25
N PHE A 34 15.91 4.62 -1.77
CA PHE A 34 14.96 5.71 -1.61
C PHE A 34 14.63 5.93 -0.13
N VAL A 35 14.33 4.87 0.62
CA VAL A 35 14.05 4.95 2.07
C VAL A 35 15.28 5.48 2.84
N ARG A 36 16.49 4.97 2.57
CA ARG A 36 17.72 5.39 3.26
C ARG A 36 18.01 6.87 3.09
N ARG A 37 17.78 7.42 1.89
CA ARG A 37 18.12 8.81 1.55
C ARG A 37 16.96 9.78 1.71
N MET A 38 15.78 9.31 2.09
CA MET A 38 14.59 10.12 2.20
C MET A 38 14.72 11.14 3.33
N ALA A 39 14.83 12.42 2.99
CA ALA A 39 14.77 13.55 3.91
C ALA A 39 13.36 14.15 4.04
N SER A 40 12.45 13.73 3.17
CA SER A 40 11.06 14.15 3.12
C SER A 40 10.19 13.34 4.09
N LEU A 41 8.95 13.79 4.30
CA LEU A 41 7.99 13.11 5.17
C LEU A 41 7.50 11.79 4.57
N TYR A 42 7.31 10.81 5.44
CA TYR A 42 6.39 9.70 5.22
C TYR A 42 5.03 10.07 5.81
N VAL A 43 3.96 10.08 5.02
CA VAL A 43 2.60 10.39 5.47
C VAL A 43 1.80 9.11 5.61
N ASP A 44 1.22 8.87 6.79
CA ASP A 44 0.23 7.82 7.06
C ASP A 44 -1.16 8.45 7.11
N LEU A 45 -1.89 8.39 5.99
CA LEU A 45 -3.19 9.05 5.83
C LEU A 45 -4.32 8.14 6.30
N GLY A 46 -5.13 8.63 7.24
CA GLY A 46 -6.28 7.92 7.77
C GLY A 46 -5.89 6.76 8.70
N TYR A 47 -4.98 6.99 9.66
CA TYR A 47 -4.47 5.96 10.58
C TYR A 47 -5.56 5.38 11.52
N GLY A 48 -6.71 6.04 11.66
CA GLY A 48 -7.86 5.56 12.41
C GLY A 48 -7.87 5.91 13.90
N PHE A 49 -8.53 5.09 14.74
CA PHE A 49 -8.71 5.39 16.18
C PHE A 49 -7.40 5.41 16.97
N PHE A 50 -6.43 4.58 16.60
CA PHE A 50 -5.13 4.53 17.25
C PHE A 50 -4.02 4.69 16.22
N PRO A 51 -2.99 5.51 16.47
CA PRO A 51 -1.94 5.80 15.52
C PRO A 51 -0.89 4.68 15.43
N ILE A 52 -1.25 3.45 15.78
CA ILE A 52 -0.32 2.32 15.89
C ILE A 52 0.45 2.06 14.59
N THR A 53 -0.20 2.23 13.43
CA THR A 53 0.44 2.02 12.14
C THR A 53 1.51 3.07 11.86
N SER A 54 1.30 4.32 12.26
CA SER A 54 2.28 5.41 12.13
C SER A 54 3.48 5.20 13.06
N VAL A 55 3.24 4.85 14.32
CA VAL A 55 4.28 4.52 15.32
C VAL A 55 5.14 3.36 14.82
N GLU A 56 4.50 2.27 14.41
CA GLU A 56 5.19 1.08 13.90
C GLU A 56 6.03 1.37 12.65
N THR A 57 5.53 2.21 11.73
CA THR A 57 6.26 2.62 10.53
C THR A 57 7.52 3.39 10.88
N LEU A 58 7.43 4.37 11.79
CA LEU A 58 8.60 5.10 12.26
C LEU A 58 9.67 4.14 12.80
N HIS A 59 9.30 3.27 13.75
CA HIS A 59 10.25 2.36 14.40
C HIS A 59 10.84 1.32 13.43
N ARG A 60 10.08 0.85 12.44
CA ARG A 60 10.59 -0.11 11.45
C ARG A 60 11.52 0.53 10.44
N LEU A 61 11.12 1.65 9.86
CA LEU A 61 11.89 2.27 8.79
C LEU A 61 13.09 3.06 9.31
N ARG A 62 13.11 3.50 10.56
CA ARG A 62 14.30 4.08 11.21
C ARG A 62 15.50 3.12 11.30
N ARG A 63 15.27 1.83 11.17
CA ARG A 63 16.38 0.84 11.04
C ARG A 63 17.17 1.04 9.74
N LEU A 64 16.57 1.63 8.72
CA LEU A 64 17.20 1.96 7.44
C LEU A 64 17.55 3.45 7.34
N ASN A 65 16.72 4.31 7.89
CA ASN A 65 16.87 5.76 7.87
C ASN A 65 16.62 6.33 9.27
N PRO A 66 17.67 6.51 10.11
CA PRO A 66 17.52 7.04 11.47
C PRO A 66 16.87 8.42 11.53
N SER A 67 16.97 9.22 10.45
CA SER A 67 16.41 10.56 10.35
C SER A 67 14.97 10.58 9.82
N LEU A 68 14.35 9.42 9.60
CA LEU A 68 12.99 9.34 9.07
C LEU A 68 12.01 10.13 9.93
N ARG A 69 11.17 10.91 9.24
CA ARG A 69 10.04 11.63 9.84
C ARG A 69 8.73 11.05 9.29
N VAL A 70 7.80 10.76 10.20
CA VAL A 70 6.45 10.27 9.88
C VAL A 70 5.42 11.30 10.32
N LEU A 71 4.47 11.60 9.45
CA LEU A 71 3.31 12.43 9.73
C LEU A 71 2.05 11.57 9.65
N GLY A 72 1.39 11.34 10.77
CA GLY A 72 0.04 10.78 10.81
C GLY A 72 -0.99 11.87 10.50
N VAL A 73 -1.84 11.64 9.51
CA VAL A 73 -2.92 12.55 9.12
C VAL A 73 -4.26 11.87 9.31
N GLU A 74 -5.17 12.51 10.02
CA GLU A 74 -6.54 12.01 10.22
C GLU A 74 -7.54 13.16 10.09
N ILE A 75 -8.69 12.87 9.51
CA ILE A 75 -9.73 13.86 9.24
C ILE A 75 -10.63 14.08 10.46
N ASP A 76 -10.67 13.15 11.38
CA ASP A 76 -11.43 13.26 12.64
C ASP A 76 -10.57 13.95 13.70
N PRO A 77 -10.94 15.17 14.16
CA PRO A 77 -10.14 15.93 15.12
C PRO A 77 -10.06 15.24 16.49
N GLN A 78 -11.03 14.42 16.86
CA GLN A 78 -10.99 13.68 18.14
C GLN A 78 -9.92 12.58 18.08
N ARG A 79 -9.80 11.90 16.94
CA ARG A 79 -8.72 10.91 16.72
C ARG A 79 -7.35 11.56 16.70
N VAL A 80 -7.23 12.76 16.12
CA VAL A 80 -5.98 13.53 16.17
C VAL A 80 -5.61 13.90 17.59
N ALA A 81 -6.57 14.38 18.39
CA ALA A 81 -6.34 14.69 19.80
C ALA A 81 -5.91 13.44 20.59
N ALA A 82 -6.57 12.30 20.38
CA ALA A 82 -6.24 11.03 21.02
C ALA A 82 -4.87 10.48 20.59
N ALA A 83 -4.35 10.87 19.42
CA ALA A 83 -3.05 10.45 18.92
C ALA A 83 -1.88 11.26 19.49
N GLN A 84 -2.11 12.50 19.98
CA GLN A 84 -1.03 13.38 20.48
C GLN A 84 -0.13 12.75 21.55
N PRO A 85 -0.62 11.96 22.52
CA PRO A 85 0.24 11.28 23.49
C PRO A 85 1.24 10.29 22.90
N PHE A 86 1.07 9.89 21.64
CA PHE A 86 1.97 8.99 20.91
C PHE A 86 3.00 9.74 20.04
N ALA A 87 2.95 11.07 20.04
CA ALA A 87 3.94 11.86 19.33
C ALA A 87 5.33 11.71 19.99
N GLU A 88 6.35 11.59 19.14
CA GLU A 88 7.74 11.45 19.57
C GLU A 88 8.66 12.12 18.54
N PRO A 89 9.97 12.31 18.82
CA PRO A 89 10.86 12.92 17.87
C PRO A 89 10.81 12.24 16.50
N GLY A 90 10.33 13.00 15.48
CA GLY A 90 10.10 12.52 14.12
C GLY A 90 8.75 11.85 13.86
N LEU A 91 7.83 11.85 14.82
CA LEU A 91 6.44 11.44 14.64
C LEU A 91 5.49 12.54 15.12
N GLU A 92 4.69 13.03 14.22
CA GLU A 92 3.69 14.07 14.47
C GLU A 92 2.32 13.61 13.96
N PHE A 93 1.25 14.18 14.56
CA PHE A 93 -0.13 13.95 14.16
C PHE A 93 -0.81 15.27 13.87
N ARG A 94 -1.42 15.38 12.68
CA ARG A 94 -2.09 16.61 12.24
C ARG A 94 -3.49 16.32 11.71
N HIS A 95 -4.40 17.28 11.95
CA HIS A 95 -5.75 17.24 11.40
C HIS A 95 -5.69 17.62 9.91
N GLY A 96 -6.23 16.74 9.04
CA GLY A 96 -6.21 16.95 7.60
C GLY A 96 -6.89 15.83 6.83
N GLY A 97 -6.95 16.00 5.53
CA GLY A 97 -7.51 15.04 4.58
C GLY A 97 -6.60 14.87 3.37
N PHE A 98 -7.17 14.73 2.17
CA PHE A 98 -6.39 14.60 0.93
C PHE A 98 -5.56 15.85 0.64
N ASN A 99 -6.03 17.03 1.04
CA ASN A 99 -5.25 18.27 1.10
C ASN A 99 -4.36 18.26 2.35
N LEU A 100 -3.28 17.49 2.31
CA LEU A 100 -2.42 17.20 3.47
C LEU A 100 -1.95 18.47 4.18
N PRO A 101 -1.95 18.48 5.53
CA PRO A 101 -1.58 19.64 6.36
C PRO A 101 -0.04 19.76 6.48
N VAL A 102 0.65 19.89 5.34
CA VAL A 102 2.10 20.07 5.29
C VAL A 102 2.46 21.54 5.57
N LEU A 103 3.53 21.77 6.32
CA LEU A 103 4.02 23.10 6.65
C LEU A 103 4.92 23.65 5.52
N SER A 104 5.12 24.96 5.53
CA SER A 104 6.05 25.60 4.60
C SER A 104 7.45 24.97 4.71
N GLY A 105 8.02 24.57 3.57
CA GLY A 105 9.31 23.91 3.49
C GLY A 105 9.28 22.39 3.69
N GLU A 106 8.18 21.81 4.14
CA GLU A 106 8.05 20.35 4.19
C GLU A 106 7.81 19.78 2.78
N ARG A 107 8.35 18.59 2.55
CA ARG A 107 8.19 17.83 1.32
C ARG A 107 7.72 16.43 1.67
N VAL A 108 6.94 15.78 0.80
CA VAL A 108 6.41 14.44 1.02
C VAL A 108 7.06 13.47 0.05
N GLY A 109 7.66 12.40 0.57
CA GLY A 109 8.30 11.35 -0.23
C GLY A 109 7.43 10.11 -0.37
N VAL A 110 6.68 9.77 0.67
CA VAL A 110 5.78 8.61 0.67
C VAL A 110 4.43 9.01 1.27
N ILE A 111 3.36 8.59 0.62
CA ILE A 111 1.99 8.63 1.18
C ILE A 111 1.47 7.19 1.23
N ARG A 112 1.01 6.75 2.40
CA ARG A 112 0.29 5.51 2.58
C ARG A 112 -1.17 5.82 2.89
N ALA A 113 -2.10 5.35 2.04
CA ALA A 113 -3.55 5.52 2.19
C ALA A 113 -4.22 4.14 2.15
N PHE A 114 -4.33 3.48 3.31
CA PHE A 114 -4.89 2.13 3.40
C PHE A 114 -6.29 2.12 4.00
N ASN A 115 -7.22 1.44 3.30
CA ASN A 115 -8.63 1.36 3.65
C ASN A 115 -9.34 2.74 3.70
N VAL A 116 -8.75 3.74 3.07
CA VAL A 116 -9.29 5.10 2.98
C VAL A 116 -10.15 5.24 1.74
N LEU A 117 -9.58 5.04 0.56
CA LEU A 117 -10.27 5.28 -0.72
C LEU A 117 -11.32 4.21 -1.06
N ARG A 118 -11.29 3.05 -0.42
CA ARG A 118 -12.27 1.97 -0.68
C ARG A 118 -13.74 2.38 -0.46
N GLN A 119 -13.99 3.37 0.38
CA GLN A 119 -15.35 3.85 0.67
C GLN A 119 -15.85 4.95 -0.27
N TYR A 120 -14.99 5.42 -1.18
CA TYR A 120 -15.31 6.47 -2.14
C TYR A 120 -15.78 5.88 -3.47
N ASP A 121 -16.49 6.67 -4.26
CA ASP A 121 -16.78 6.34 -5.65
C ASP A 121 -15.50 6.38 -6.50
N GLU A 122 -15.47 5.65 -7.59
CA GLU A 122 -14.26 5.51 -8.41
C GLU A 122 -13.75 6.85 -8.95
N SER A 123 -14.66 7.73 -9.40
CA SER A 123 -14.31 9.09 -9.84
C SER A 123 -13.70 9.96 -8.74
N ALA A 124 -14.10 9.74 -7.48
CA ALA A 124 -13.54 10.47 -6.34
C ALA A 124 -12.14 9.96 -5.96
N VAL A 125 -11.80 8.71 -6.32
CA VAL A 125 -10.44 8.16 -6.11
C VAL A 125 -9.43 8.93 -6.95
N ASP A 126 -9.70 9.18 -8.23
CA ASP A 126 -8.79 9.92 -9.12
C ASP A 126 -8.59 11.36 -8.65
N ALA A 127 -9.66 12.03 -8.20
CA ALA A 127 -9.56 13.37 -7.64
C ALA A 127 -8.69 13.41 -6.38
N ALA A 128 -8.87 12.44 -5.47
CA ALA A 128 -8.07 12.32 -4.25
C ALA A 128 -6.59 12.04 -4.56
N LEU A 129 -6.28 11.17 -5.50
CA LEU A 129 -4.91 10.90 -5.96
C LEU A 129 -4.29 12.14 -6.61
N GLY A 130 -5.07 12.91 -7.37
CA GLY A 130 -4.67 14.19 -7.95
C GLY A 130 -4.23 15.18 -6.86
N GLU A 131 -5.03 15.40 -5.82
CA GLU A 131 -4.69 16.24 -4.68
C GLU A 131 -3.40 15.78 -3.97
N LEU A 132 -3.31 14.49 -3.66
CA LEU A 132 -2.15 13.91 -2.99
C LEU A 132 -0.87 14.03 -3.83
N SER A 133 -0.97 14.01 -5.15
CA SER A 133 0.19 14.07 -6.05
C SER A 133 0.87 15.44 -6.06
N GLN A 134 0.12 16.52 -5.80
CA GLN A 134 0.63 17.90 -5.89
C GLN A 134 1.78 18.21 -4.91
N ILE A 135 1.84 17.47 -3.80
CA ILE A 135 2.84 17.71 -2.75
C ILE A 135 3.96 16.67 -2.72
N LEU A 136 3.87 15.64 -3.57
CA LEU A 136 4.92 14.64 -3.68
C LEU A 136 6.18 15.22 -4.34
N ILE A 137 7.33 14.83 -3.81
CA ILE A 137 8.60 15.08 -4.50
C ILE A 137 8.67 14.27 -5.82
N PRO A 138 9.47 14.69 -6.80
CA PRO A 138 9.81 13.83 -7.95
C PRO A 138 10.31 12.47 -7.49
N GLY A 139 9.77 11.39 -8.05
CA GLY A 139 10.04 10.02 -7.63
C GLY A 139 9.33 9.58 -6.35
N GLY A 140 8.58 10.47 -5.68
CA GLY A 140 7.78 10.13 -4.49
C GLY A 140 6.71 9.09 -4.78
N LEU A 141 6.29 8.36 -3.74
CA LEU A 141 5.44 7.18 -3.87
C LEU A 141 4.10 7.35 -3.14
N ILE A 142 3.02 6.84 -3.74
CA ILE A 142 1.75 6.61 -3.05
C ILE A 142 1.49 5.10 -3.02
N LEU A 143 1.23 4.57 -1.82
CA LEU A 143 0.72 3.22 -1.60
C LEU A 143 -0.76 3.34 -1.24
N GLU A 144 -1.62 3.15 -2.22
CA GLU A 144 -3.08 3.18 -2.06
C GLU A 144 -3.61 1.75 -2.05
N GLY A 145 -4.33 1.35 -0.98
CA GLY A 145 -4.80 -0.02 -0.96
C GLY A 145 -5.71 -0.42 0.18
N THR A 146 -5.87 -1.71 0.27
CA THR A 146 -6.76 -2.36 1.23
C THR A 146 -6.05 -3.50 1.94
N SER A 147 -6.37 -3.68 3.22
CA SER A 147 -5.94 -4.83 4.01
C SER A 147 -7.12 -5.47 4.72
N ASP A 148 -7.02 -6.76 4.98
CA ASP A 148 -7.89 -7.40 5.96
C ASP A 148 -7.62 -6.85 7.38
N PRO A 149 -8.51 -7.10 8.37
CA PRO A 149 -8.38 -6.50 9.70
C PRO A 149 -7.06 -6.80 10.42
N LEU A 150 -6.41 -7.92 10.11
CA LEU A 150 -5.18 -8.37 10.78
C LEU A 150 -3.92 -8.22 9.91
N GLY A 151 -4.03 -7.65 8.71
CA GLY A 151 -2.90 -7.51 7.79
C GLY A 151 -2.36 -8.83 7.24
N ARG A 152 -3.19 -9.87 7.16
CA ARG A 152 -2.80 -11.15 6.55
C ARG A 152 -2.79 -11.06 5.03
N LEU A 153 -3.73 -10.29 4.47
CA LEU A 153 -3.84 -9.99 3.05
C LEU A 153 -3.79 -8.49 2.86
N LEU A 154 -2.90 -8.02 2.02
CA LEU A 154 -2.84 -6.64 1.56
C LEU A 154 -2.79 -6.61 0.05
N THR A 155 -3.55 -5.70 -0.54
CA THR A 155 -3.45 -5.36 -1.97
C THR A 155 -3.36 -3.85 -2.09
N PHE A 156 -2.43 -3.36 -2.88
CA PHE A 156 -2.29 -1.92 -3.09
C PHE A 156 -1.75 -1.58 -4.46
N ASN A 157 -2.27 -0.50 -5.01
CA ASN A 157 -1.66 0.21 -6.11
C ASN A 157 -0.41 0.93 -5.61
N LEU A 158 0.65 0.83 -6.36
CA LEU A 158 1.85 1.63 -6.18
C LEU A 158 1.89 2.68 -7.27
N PHE A 159 1.81 3.95 -6.87
CA PHE A 159 1.98 5.08 -7.77
C PHE A 159 3.31 5.75 -7.51
N GLN A 160 3.87 6.37 -8.55
CA GLN A 160 5.07 7.17 -8.47
C GLN A 160 4.87 8.51 -9.18
N GLN A 161 5.36 9.59 -8.55
CA GLN A 161 5.40 10.92 -9.14
C GLN A 161 6.49 10.95 -10.21
N GLN A 162 6.08 11.02 -11.45
CA GLN A 162 6.94 11.11 -12.64
C GLN A 162 6.91 12.52 -13.23
N PRO A 163 7.81 12.88 -14.14
CA PRO A 163 7.79 14.21 -14.81
C PRO A 163 6.46 14.49 -15.53
N ALA A 164 5.79 13.47 -16.05
CA ALA A 164 4.49 13.57 -16.73
C ALA A 164 3.28 13.56 -15.77
N GLY A 165 3.50 13.44 -14.46
CA GLY A 165 2.47 13.38 -13.43
C GLY A 165 2.50 12.07 -12.64
N LEU A 166 1.45 11.83 -11.84
CA LEU A 166 1.34 10.62 -11.05
C LEU A 166 1.01 9.42 -11.95
N ALA A 167 1.82 8.38 -11.89
CA ALA A 167 1.61 7.17 -12.68
C ALA A 167 1.52 5.94 -11.75
N ARG A 168 0.56 5.05 -12.00
CA ARG A 168 0.57 3.72 -11.38
C ARG A 168 1.72 2.91 -12.00
N ILE A 169 2.62 2.43 -11.17
CA ILE A 169 3.78 1.63 -11.62
C ILE A 169 3.63 0.15 -11.31
N ALA A 170 2.74 -0.22 -10.39
CA ALA A 170 2.44 -1.64 -10.10
C ALA A 170 1.14 -1.80 -9.32
N LEU A 171 0.62 -3.05 -9.34
CA LEU A 171 -0.27 -3.60 -8.34
C LEU A 171 0.49 -4.62 -7.49
N VAL A 172 0.41 -4.52 -6.17
CA VAL A 172 1.11 -5.41 -5.24
C VAL A 172 0.11 -6.21 -4.43
N LEU A 173 0.28 -7.54 -4.42
CA LEU A 173 -0.47 -8.46 -3.59
C LEU A 173 0.48 -9.10 -2.57
N ALA A 174 0.11 -9.03 -1.29
CA ALA A 174 0.97 -9.45 -0.19
C ALA A 174 0.22 -10.33 0.82
N PRO A 175 0.20 -11.68 0.65
CA PRO A 175 -0.39 -12.59 1.62
C PRO A 175 0.51 -12.83 2.83
N THR A 176 -0.07 -13.32 3.92
CA THR A 176 0.67 -14.12 4.89
C THR A 176 0.82 -15.52 4.31
N LEU A 177 2.06 -15.93 4.09
CA LEU A 177 2.35 -17.21 3.45
C LEU A 177 2.03 -18.39 4.39
N SER A 178 1.21 -19.29 3.90
CA SER A 178 0.86 -20.55 4.57
C SER A 178 0.44 -21.58 3.52
N LEU A 179 0.42 -22.86 3.86
CA LEU A 179 -0.07 -23.91 2.96
C LEU A 179 -1.57 -23.78 2.65
N ALA A 180 -2.33 -23.13 3.54
CA ALA A 180 -3.75 -22.86 3.36
C ALA A 180 -4.03 -21.61 2.51
N PHE A 181 -3.00 -20.91 2.04
CA PHE A 181 -3.17 -19.73 1.20
C PHE A 181 -3.87 -20.09 -0.12
N GLN A 182 -4.80 -19.25 -0.52
CA GLN A 182 -5.51 -19.32 -1.79
C GLN A 182 -5.50 -17.97 -2.48
N PRO A 183 -5.05 -17.85 -3.74
CA PRO A 183 -5.02 -16.58 -4.47
C PRO A 183 -6.36 -15.84 -4.50
N ARG A 184 -7.49 -16.53 -4.66
CA ARG A 184 -8.84 -15.93 -4.66
C ARG A 184 -9.21 -15.20 -3.36
N SER A 185 -8.52 -15.47 -2.24
CA SER A 185 -8.75 -14.74 -0.99
C SER A 185 -8.51 -13.23 -1.12
N PHE A 186 -7.74 -12.80 -2.12
CA PHE A 186 -7.50 -11.38 -2.39
C PHE A 186 -8.72 -10.63 -2.91
N GLN A 187 -9.75 -11.29 -3.42
CA GLN A 187 -10.99 -10.62 -3.86
C GLN A 187 -11.60 -9.76 -2.74
N ALA A 188 -11.46 -10.19 -1.48
CA ALA A 188 -11.97 -9.47 -0.31
C ALA A 188 -11.22 -8.15 -0.02
N VAL A 189 -10.01 -7.99 -0.54
CA VAL A 189 -9.11 -6.85 -0.25
C VAL A 189 -8.60 -6.16 -1.52
N LEU A 190 -9.32 -6.26 -2.63
CA LEU A 190 -8.98 -5.51 -3.84
C LEU A 190 -9.16 -4.01 -3.61
N PRO A 191 -8.29 -3.15 -4.17
CA PRO A 191 -8.52 -1.71 -4.26
C PRO A 191 -9.82 -1.38 -5.01
N LYS A 192 -10.35 -0.18 -4.81
CA LYS A 192 -11.65 0.23 -5.34
C LYS A 192 -11.76 0.05 -6.85
N ASN A 193 -10.75 0.45 -7.58
CA ASN A 193 -10.69 0.35 -9.04
C ASN A 193 -10.68 -1.08 -9.61
N PHE A 194 -10.59 -2.12 -8.76
CA PHE A 194 -10.61 -3.52 -9.19
C PHE A 194 -11.83 -4.31 -8.71
N ILE A 195 -12.50 -3.84 -7.65
CA ILE A 195 -13.64 -4.59 -7.08
C ILE A 195 -14.75 -4.81 -8.11
N HIS A 196 -15.07 -3.79 -8.89
CA HIS A 196 -16.15 -3.84 -9.89
C HIS A 196 -15.78 -4.63 -11.15
N HIS A 197 -14.50 -4.94 -11.35
CA HIS A 197 -13.99 -5.73 -12.48
C HIS A 197 -13.71 -7.20 -12.11
N ALA A 198 -14.04 -7.63 -10.89
CA ALA A 198 -13.87 -9.01 -10.41
C ALA A 198 -15.06 -9.90 -10.78
N GLU A 199 -15.60 -9.75 -11.98
CA GLU A 199 -16.72 -10.55 -12.49
C GLU A 199 -16.24 -11.97 -12.90
N PRO A 200 -17.12 -13.00 -12.80
CA PRO A 200 -16.81 -14.34 -13.28
C PRO A 200 -16.38 -14.34 -14.76
N GLY A 201 -15.25 -14.97 -15.06
CA GLY A 201 -14.65 -14.98 -16.40
C GLY A 201 -13.99 -13.67 -16.83
N GLY A 202 -14.02 -12.61 -16.03
CA GLY A 202 -13.31 -11.35 -16.26
C GLY A 202 -11.80 -11.46 -16.08
N LEU A 203 -11.07 -10.38 -16.37
CA LEU A 203 -9.60 -10.35 -16.30
C LEU A 203 -9.07 -10.73 -14.92
N ILE A 204 -9.70 -10.23 -13.85
CA ILE A 204 -9.31 -10.48 -12.47
C ILE A 204 -9.59 -11.93 -12.08
N ASP A 205 -10.73 -12.47 -12.50
CA ASP A 205 -11.08 -13.87 -12.25
C ASP A 205 -10.10 -14.83 -12.94
N ARG A 206 -9.77 -14.56 -14.20
CA ARG A 206 -8.75 -15.33 -14.95
C ARG A 206 -7.38 -15.26 -14.32
N PHE A 207 -6.97 -14.08 -13.83
CA PHE A 207 -5.71 -13.94 -13.09
C PHE A 207 -5.67 -14.83 -11.85
N PHE A 208 -6.69 -14.78 -11.00
CA PHE A 208 -6.74 -15.62 -9.81
C PHE A 208 -6.84 -17.11 -10.14
N ALA A 209 -7.52 -17.48 -11.21
CA ALA A 209 -7.55 -18.86 -11.69
C ALA A 209 -6.17 -19.34 -12.15
N ALA A 210 -5.47 -18.53 -12.95
CA ALA A 210 -4.11 -18.83 -13.40
C ALA A 210 -3.13 -18.93 -12.23
N TRP A 211 -3.20 -17.98 -11.28
CA TRP A 211 -2.34 -18.04 -10.10
C TRP A 211 -2.68 -19.24 -9.21
N HIS A 212 -3.96 -19.59 -9.07
CA HIS A 212 -4.35 -20.79 -8.33
C HIS A 212 -3.76 -22.06 -8.96
N ALA A 213 -3.83 -22.21 -10.27
CA ALA A 213 -3.22 -23.33 -10.99
C ALA A 213 -1.70 -23.39 -10.79
N ALA A 214 -1.02 -22.23 -10.92
CA ALA A 214 0.41 -22.11 -10.67
C ALA A 214 0.78 -22.45 -9.21
N TRP A 215 -0.03 -22.02 -8.25
CA TRP A 215 0.15 -22.33 -6.82
C TRP A 215 0.00 -23.83 -6.55
N GLN A 216 -1.05 -24.47 -7.05
CA GLN A 216 -1.26 -25.92 -6.88
C GLN A 216 -0.11 -26.72 -7.51
N SER A 217 0.31 -26.36 -8.70
CA SER A 217 1.45 -26.99 -9.35
C SER A 217 2.76 -26.82 -8.57
N ALA A 218 3.00 -25.66 -7.95
CA ALA A 218 4.18 -25.41 -7.13
C ALA A 218 4.17 -26.21 -5.82
N ARG A 219 2.98 -26.47 -5.23
CA ARG A 219 2.83 -27.33 -4.03
C ARG A 219 3.30 -28.76 -4.25
N GLY A 220 3.26 -29.27 -5.47
CA GLY A 220 3.82 -30.58 -5.78
C GLY A 220 5.36 -30.66 -5.72
N LEU A 221 6.04 -29.49 -5.65
CA LEU A 221 7.51 -29.40 -5.67
C LEU A 221 8.14 -28.98 -4.34
N SER A 222 7.37 -28.43 -3.41
CA SER A 222 7.90 -27.95 -2.13
C SER A 222 6.83 -27.95 -1.04
N THR A 223 7.26 -28.07 0.21
CA THR A 223 6.44 -27.91 1.41
C THR A 223 6.66 -26.57 2.09
N ASP A 224 7.66 -25.77 1.68
CA ASP A 224 7.90 -24.42 2.19
C ASP A 224 6.98 -23.42 1.48
N PRO A 225 6.06 -22.74 2.21
CA PRO A 225 5.16 -21.76 1.61
C PRO A 225 5.86 -20.62 0.86
N ARG A 226 7.08 -20.25 1.26
CA ARG A 226 7.87 -19.20 0.59
C ARG A 226 8.41 -19.68 -0.75
N ALA A 227 8.90 -20.90 -0.80
CA ALA A 227 9.35 -21.53 -2.04
C ALA A 227 8.17 -21.74 -2.99
N ILE A 228 7.02 -22.25 -2.48
CA ILE A 228 5.80 -22.42 -3.26
C ILE A 228 5.35 -21.08 -3.86
N PHE A 229 5.33 -20.00 -3.07
CA PHE A 229 4.95 -18.68 -3.54
C PHE A 229 5.87 -18.19 -4.68
N ALA A 230 7.18 -18.28 -4.48
CA ALA A 230 8.16 -17.86 -5.49
C ALA A 230 8.05 -18.69 -6.79
N LEU A 231 7.87 -20.01 -6.67
CA LEU A 231 7.65 -20.89 -7.82
C LEU A 231 6.34 -20.58 -8.55
N SER A 232 5.25 -20.35 -7.78
CA SER A 232 3.96 -20.00 -8.37
C SER A 232 4.00 -18.67 -9.13
N ALA A 233 4.71 -17.67 -8.61
CA ALA A 233 4.91 -16.39 -9.27
C ALA A 233 5.68 -16.54 -10.59
N ARG A 234 6.76 -17.32 -10.62
CA ARG A 234 7.51 -17.61 -11.83
C ARG A 234 6.65 -18.29 -12.89
N ARG A 235 5.92 -19.33 -12.50
CA ARG A 235 5.01 -20.04 -13.40
C ARG A 235 3.89 -19.14 -13.94
N LEU A 236 3.35 -18.29 -13.10
CA LEU A 236 2.34 -17.32 -13.51
C LEU A 236 2.88 -16.37 -14.58
N SER A 237 4.14 -15.96 -14.49
CA SER A 237 4.81 -15.16 -15.52
C SER A 237 5.11 -15.97 -16.78
N GLU A 238 5.73 -17.14 -16.63
CA GLU A 238 6.22 -17.95 -17.75
C GLU A 238 5.09 -18.62 -18.55
N GLN A 239 4.06 -19.11 -17.87
CA GLN A 239 2.99 -19.92 -18.49
C GLN A 239 1.75 -19.12 -18.84
N ALA A 240 1.46 -18.07 -18.09
CA ALA A 240 0.27 -17.25 -18.29
C ALA A 240 0.58 -15.81 -18.78
N GLY A 241 1.87 -15.48 -18.97
CA GLY A 241 2.31 -14.23 -19.60
C GLY A 241 2.15 -12.98 -18.74
N TYR A 242 1.92 -13.10 -17.42
CA TYR A 242 1.81 -11.93 -16.55
C TYR A 242 3.17 -11.30 -16.28
N ASN A 243 3.25 -9.99 -16.47
CA ASN A 243 4.44 -9.19 -16.17
C ASN A 243 4.60 -9.02 -14.66
N LEU A 244 5.51 -9.76 -14.07
CA LEU A 244 5.77 -9.79 -12.63
C LEU A 244 7.22 -9.40 -12.31
N ASP A 245 7.40 -8.65 -11.24
CA ASP A 245 8.74 -8.43 -10.69
C ASP A 245 9.29 -9.75 -10.11
N GLN A 246 10.37 -10.24 -10.72
CA GLN A 246 10.97 -11.52 -10.38
C GLN A 246 12.08 -11.42 -9.31
N ARG A 247 12.29 -10.24 -8.69
CA ARG A 247 13.31 -10.09 -7.66
C ARG A 247 13.12 -11.09 -6.52
N PRO A 248 14.11 -11.97 -6.24
CA PRO A 248 13.99 -13.00 -5.21
C PRO A 248 13.70 -12.43 -3.81
N ALA A 249 14.20 -11.21 -3.55
CA ALA A 249 13.99 -10.52 -2.28
C ALA A 249 12.51 -10.18 -2.03
N LEU A 250 11.73 -9.88 -3.06
CA LEU A 250 10.29 -9.65 -2.99
C LEU A 250 9.53 -10.97 -2.87
N LEU A 251 9.79 -11.90 -3.77
CA LEU A 251 9.06 -13.17 -3.84
C LEU A 251 9.20 -14.00 -2.55
N ARG A 252 10.41 -14.08 -1.96
CA ARG A 252 10.64 -14.78 -0.70
C ARG A 252 9.89 -14.17 0.50
N ARG A 253 9.51 -12.89 0.40
CA ARG A 253 8.73 -12.18 1.43
C ARG A 253 7.22 -12.17 1.15
N GLY A 254 6.80 -12.81 0.07
CA GLY A 254 5.40 -12.90 -0.29
C GLY A 254 4.86 -11.63 -0.97
N PHE A 255 5.69 -10.92 -1.73
CA PHE A 255 5.22 -9.81 -2.55
C PHE A 255 5.13 -10.25 -4.01
N LEU A 256 3.89 -10.30 -4.53
CA LEU A 256 3.62 -10.42 -5.94
C LEU A 256 3.38 -9.02 -6.49
N MET A 257 4.29 -8.52 -7.29
CA MET A 257 4.23 -7.18 -7.88
C MET A 257 3.98 -7.30 -9.38
N LEU A 258 2.78 -6.90 -9.81
CA LEU A 258 2.34 -6.89 -11.21
C LEU A 258 2.66 -5.54 -11.84
N GLY A 259 3.16 -5.55 -13.06
CA GLY A 259 3.42 -4.34 -13.86
C GLY A 259 2.14 -3.60 -14.28
N THR A 260 2.32 -2.46 -14.93
CA THR A 260 1.24 -1.54 -15.32
C THR A 260 0.37 -2.05 -16.47
N ASP A 261 0.86 -3.00 -17.22
CA ASP A 261 0.18 -3.65 -18.32
C ASP A 261 -0.98 -4.55 -17.87
N TRP A 262 -1.17 -4.71 -16.55
CA TRP A 262 -2.27 -5.50 -15.99
C TRP A 262 -2.87 -4.87 -14.72
N PRO A 263 -4.19 -4.95 -14.57
CA PRO A 263 -5.18 -4.98 -15.64
C PRO A 263 -5.21 -3.61 -16.34
N HIS A 264 -5.42 -3.64 -17.65
CA HIS A 264 -5.70 -2.42 -18.39
C HIS A 264 -7.08 -1.91 -17.96
N THR A 265 -7.14 -1.02 -17.01
CA THR A 265 -8.32 -0.18 -16.80
C THR A 265 -8.22 0.94 -17.82
N ARG A 266 -9.00 0.85 -18.89
CA ARG A 266 -9.24 1.97 -19.80
C ARG A 266 -10.18 2.94 -19.13
#